data_6a6e1a78a17b0e93e8ca88b8c54aa325
#
_entry.id   6a6e1a78a17b0e93e8ca88b8c54aa325
#
_cell.length_a   1.000
_cell.length_b   1.000
_cell.length_c   1.000
_cell.angle_alpha   90.00
_cell.angle_beta   90.00
_cell.angle_gamma   90.00
#
_symmetry.space_group_name_H-M   'P 1'
#
loop_
_entity.id
_entity.type
_entity.pdbx_description
1 polymer ?
#
loop_
_entity_poly.entity_id
_entity_poly.type
_entity_poly.pdbx_seq_one_letter_code
_entity_poly.pdbx_strand_id
1 'polypeptide(L)'
;MTANGAIIPSFDLTGKRALITGGSRGIGLAAAEALAAFGAHVTLLARPSADLNEAVERLRGDGRSADALDLDVNDTAGVRAAIAEREPYAVLINNAGTNQPVTFLDVTEDQYDTIMTLNVRAAYFVAQAVAQQLVAAGLSGSIINVSSQMGHVGAATRTVYCASKWAMEGMTRAMAVDLAPHGIRVNTLCPTFVETPLARRMLANEKFRSEVLTKIKLGRLGQVGDLTGAFVYLASDASSLMTGTSMIIDGGWTAD
;
A
#
# COMPACT_ATOMS: atom_id res chain seq x y z
N MET A 1 -7.98 12.06 -27.14
CA MET A 1 -7.53 11.46 -28.42
C MET A 1 -6.38 12.34 -28.92
N THR A 2 -5.19 11.76 -29.07
CA THR A 2 -4.06 12.47 -29.68
C THR A 2 -4.27 12.57 -31.20
N ALA A 3 -3.70 13.59 -31.86
CA ALA A 3 -3.90 13.89 -33.26
C ALA A 3 -3.56 12.74 -34.26
N ASN A 4 -2.97 11.63 -33.80
CA ASN A 4 -2.56 10.48 -34.62
C ASN A 4 -3.35 9.19 -34.35
N GLY A 5 -4.47 9.22 -33.60
CA GLY A 5 -5.26 8.02 -33.31
C GLY A 5 -4.60 6.98 -32.39
N ALA A 6 -3.40 7.26 -31.87
CA ALA A 6 -2.75 6.38 -30.91
C ALA A 6 -3.46 6.44 -29.55
N ILE A 7 -3.85 5.27 -29.02
CA ILE A 7 -4.40 5.14 -27.67
C ILE A 7 -3.21 5.07 -26.71
N ILE A 8 -2.87 6.21 -26.10
CA ILE A 8 -1.81 6.30 -25.09
C ILE A 8 -2.48 6.28 -23.71
N PRO A 9 -2.12 5.35 -22.80
CA PRO A 9 -2.69 5.33 -21.46
C PRO A 9 -2.29 6.59 -20.69
N SER A 10 -3.23 7.12 -19.89
CA SER A 10 -2.96 8.27 -19.04
C SER A 10 -2.46 7.82 -17.67
N PHE A 11 -1.33 8.40 -17.25
CA PHE A 11 -0.78 8.28 -15.91
C PHE A 11 -1.06 9.54 -15.07
N ASP A 12 -1.77 10.51 -15.62
CA ASP A 12 -2.12 11.76 -14.96
C ASP A 12 -3.09 11.51 -13.79
N LEU A 13 -2.77 12.08 -12.65
CA LEU A 13 -3.56 12.01 -11.42
C LEU A 13 -4.08 13.39 -10.99
N THR A 14 -3.98 14.39 -11.87
CA THR A 14 -4.48 15.74 -11.60
C THR A 14 -5.97 15.69 -11.24
N GLY A 15 -6.33 16.37 -10.15
CA GLY A 15 -7.69 16.39 -9.61
C GLY A 15 -8.08 15.13 -8.81
N LYS A 16 -7.23 14.09 -8.75
CA LYS A 16 -7.46 12.91 -7.89
C LYS A 16 -6.93 13.17 -6.49
N ARG A 17 -7.70 12.76 -5.47
CA ARG A 17 -7.25 12.74 -4.08
C ARG A 17 -6.85 11.31 -3.72
N ALA A 18 -5.71 11.17 -3.06
CA ALA A 18 -5.17 9.88 -2.63
C ALA A 18 -4.97 9.85 -1.11
N LEU A 19 -5.47 8.80 -0.45
CA LEU A 19 -5.21 8.51 0.96
C LEU A 19 -4.13 7.42 1.06
N ILE A 20 -3.08 7.67 1.84
CA ILE A 20 -1.97 6.73 2.02
C ILE A 20 -1.81 6.39 3.51
N THR A 21 -2.12 5.16 3.91
CA THR A 21 -1.90 4.71 5.29
C THR A 21 -0.43 4.34 5.51
N GLY A 22 0.12 4.70 6.68
CA GLY A 22 1.55 4.55 6.95
C GLY A 22 2.41 5.43 6.05
N GLY A 23 1.91 6.63 5.68
CA GLY A 23 2.50 7.54 4.70
C GLY A 23 3.72 8.32 5.18
N SER A 24 4.09 8.25 6.47
CA SER A 24 5.16 9.10 7.03
C SER A 24 6.58 8.68 6.62
N ARG A 25 6.80 7.46 6.14
CA ARG A 25 8.12 6.93 5.77
C ARG A 25 8.06 5.70 4.87
N GLY A 26 9.23 5.30 4.36
CA GLY A 26 9.39 4.05 3.62
C GLY A 26 8.52 3.97 2.36
N ILE A 27 7.88 2.82 2.13
CA ILE A 27 7.07 2.55 0.94
C ILE A 27 5.89 3.51 0.83
N GLY A 28 5.19 3.79 1.95
CA GLY A 28 4.04 4.68 1.95
C GLY A 28 4.41 6.12 1.57
N LEU A 29 5.53 6.63 2.07
CA LEU A 29 6.01 7.96 1.69
C LEU A 29 6.43 8.01 0.22
N ALA A 30 7.18 7.01 -0.27
CA ALA A 30 7.57 6.95 -1.68
C ALA A 30 6.35 6.85 -2.62
N ALA A 31 5.30 6.15 -2.20
CA ALA A 31 4.03 6.12 -2.92
C ALA A 31 3.38 7.52 -2.96
N ALA A 32 3.32 8.22 -1.82
CA ALA A 32 2.78 9.58 -1.75
C ALA A 32 3.56 10.55 -2.65
N GLU A 33 4.90 10.52 -2.60
CA GLU A 33 5.78 11.32 -3.46
C GLU A 33 5.50 11.06 -4.95
N ALA A 34 5.39 9.78 -5.32
CA ALA A 34 5.12 9.40 -6.70
C ALA A 34 3.73 9.88 -7.17
N LEU A 35 2.66 9.64 -6.39
CA LEU A 35 1.33 10.09 -6.78
C LEU A 35 1.24 11.62 -6.85
N ALA A 36 1.86 12.33 -5.91
CA ALA A 36 1.92 13.80 -5.91
C ALA A 36 2.72 14.34 -7.12
N ALA A 37 3.78 13.65 -7.55
CA ALA A 37 4.54 14.00 -8.74
C ALA A 37 3.72 13.91 -10.03
N PHE A 38 2.71 13.04 -10.06
CA PHE A 38 1.76 12.89 -11.16
C PHE A 38 0.47 13.69 -10.97
N GLY A 39 0.43 14.65 -10.03
CA GLY A 39 -0.64 15.64 -9.90
C GLY A 39 -1.71 15.33 -8.84
N ALA A 40 -1.61 14.22 -8.12
CA ALA A 40 -2.57 13.92 -7.06
C ALA A 40 -2.40 14.86 -5.85
N HIS A 41 -3.53 15.19 -5.20
CA HIS A 41 -3.50 15.64 -3.81
C HIS A 41 -3.34 14.43 -2.91
N VAL A 42 -2.32 14.39 -2.03
CA VAL A 42 -2.04 13.24 -1.18
C VAL A 42 -2.31 13.55 0.30
N THR A 43 -3.07 12.70 0.98
CA THR A 43 -3.29 12.73 2.42
C THR A 43 -2.51 11.58 3.06
N LEU A 44 -1.55 11.91 3.92
CA LEU A 44 -0.73 10.94 4.62
C LEU A 44 -1.38 10.60 5.97
N LEU A 45 -1.93 9.38 6.10
CA LEU A 45 -2.48 8.89 7.36
C LEU A 45 -1.40 8.13 8.12
N ALA A 46 -1.03 8.64 9.29
CA ALA A 46 -0.14 7.98 10.25
C ALA A 46 -0.36 8.54 11.66
N ARG A 47 0.16 7.86 12.66
CA ARG A 47 0.17 8.39 14.03
C ARG A 47 0.95 9.70 14.10
N PRO A 48 0.55 10.65 14.95
CA PRO A 48 1.25 11.92 15.15
C PRO A 48 2.75 11.69 15.39
N SER A 49 3.60 12.31 14.60
CA SER A 49 5.06 12.19 14.70
C SER A 49 5.75 13.30 13.92
N ALA A 50 7.00 13.60 14.29
CA ALA A 50 7.85 14.52 13.52
C ALA A 50 8.01 14.04 12.06
N ASP A 51 8.24 12.73 11.84
CA ASP A 51 8.36 12.14 10.50
C ASP A 51 7.15 12.47 9.59
N LEU A 52 5.92 12.49 10.15
CA LEU A 52 4.71 12.78 9.37
C LEU A 52 4.66 14.25 8.95
N ASN A 53 4.94 15.16 9.89
CA ASN A 53 4.96 16.60 9.62
C ASN A 53 6.05 16.95 8.59
N GLU A 54 7.26 16.43 8.78
CA GLU A 54 8.38 16.64 7.86
C GLU A 54 8.07 16.10 6.45
N ALA A 55 7.40 14.96 6.35
CA ALA A 55 7.00 14.39 5.07
C ALA A 55 6.01 15.31 4.32
N VAL A 56 5.00 15.84 5.01
CA VAL A 56 4.03 16.78 4.42
C VAL A 56 4.69 18.09 4.05
N GLU A 57 5.53 18.65 4.93
CA GLU A 57 6.26 19.90 4.71
C GLU A 57 7.19 19.79 3.49
N ARG A 58 7.90 18.66 3.35
CA ARG A 58 8.75 18.40 2.18
C ARG A 58 7.94 18.34 0.88
N LEU A 59 6.83 17.59 0.86
CA LEU A 59 5.95 17.54 -0.32
C LEU A 59 5.45 18.93 -0.72
N ARG A 60 5.02 19.74 0.26
CA ARG A 60 4.57 21.12 0.00
C ARG A 60 5.71 22.02 -0.47
N GLY A 61 6.90 21.87 0.10
CA GLY A 61 8.11 22.57 -0.30
C GLY A 61 8.51 22.29 -1.75
N ASP A 62 8.26 21.06 -2.22
CA ASP A 62 8.44 20.64 -3.62
C ASP A 62 7.28 21.08 -4.54
N GLY A 63 6.37 21.95 -4.06
CA GLY A 63 5.21 22.44 -4.82
C GLY A 63 4.10 21.42 -5.00
N ARG A 64 4.06 20.34 -4.18
CA ARG A 64 3.04 19.30 -4.27
C ARG A 64 1.88 19.60 -3.32
N SER A 65 0.70 19.08 -3.67
CA SER A 65 -0.49 19.20 -2.83
C SER A 65 -0.55 18.04 -1.84
N ALA A 66 -0.39 18.34 -0.54
CA ALA A 66 -0.34 17.31 0.50
C ALA A 66 -0.93 17.79 1.81
N ASP A 67 -1.55 16.88 2.58
CA ASP A 67 -1.95 17.10 3.98
C ASP A 67 -1.69 15.86 4.84
N ALA A 68 -1.83 16.02 6.17
CA ALA A 68 -1.75 14.95 7.14
C ALA A 68 -3.14 14.57 7.67
N LEU A 69 -3.27 13.31 8.07
CA LEU A 69 -4.36 12.80 8.89
C LEU A 69 -3.73 12.07 10.10
N ASP A 70 -3.62 12.80 11.21
CA ASP A 70 -2.94 12.39 12.44
C ASP A 70 -3.80 11.42 13.25
N LEU A 71 -3.84 10.14 12.83
CA LEU A 71 -4.64 9.09 13.47
C LEU A 71 -3.89 7.76 13.50
N ASP A 72 -4.19 6.93 14.50
CA ASP A 72 -3.85 5.52 14.44
C ASP A 72 -4.85 4.80 13.53
N VAL A 73 -4.35 4.11 12.51
CA VAL A 73 -5.19 3.35 11.58
C VAL A 73 -5.99 2.23 12.27
N ASN A 74 -5.59 1.80 13.48
CA ASN A 74 -6.32 0.85 14.30
C ASN A 74 -7.58 1.44 14.95
N ASP A 75 -7.66 2.77 15.10
CA ASP A 75 -8.89 3.47 15.44
C ASP A 75 -9.79 3.60 14.19
N THR A 76 -10.40 2.48 13.83
CA THR A 76 -11.22 2.39 12.62
C THR A 76 -12.45 3.29 12.67
N ALA A 77 -12.94 3.64 13.85
CA ALA A 77 -14.08 4.56 14.03
C ALA A 77 -13.65 6.01 13.77
N GLY A 78 -12.56 6.45 14.37
CA GLY A 78 -11.98 7.77 14.14
C GLY A 78 -11.55 7.97 12.68
N VAL A 79 -10.92 6.97 12.07
CA VAL A 79 -10.54 7.01 10.64
C VAL A 79 -11.76 7.12 9.74
N ARG A 80 -12.83 6.36 10.00
CA ARG A 80 -14.08 6.44 9.23
C ARG A 80 -14.71 7.84 9.33
N ALA A 81 -14.80 8.40 10.53
CA ALA A 81 -15.31 9.74 10.74
C ALA A 81 -14.49 10.78 9.98
N ALA A 82 -13.17 10.72 10.10
CA ALA A 82 -12.27 11.65 9.44
C ALA A 82 -12.31 11.54 7.90
N ILE A 83 -12.53 10.35 7.34
CA ILE A 83 -12.74 10.16 5.90
C ILE A 83 -14.07 10.80 5.47
N ALA A 84 -15.14 10.61 6.24
CA ALA A 84 -16.47 11.12 5.92
C ALA A 84 -16.56 12.66 5.91
N GLU A 85 -15.70 13.35 6.66
CA GLU A 85 -15.61 14.81 6.72
C GLU A 85 -14.81 15.43 5.55
N ARG A 86 -14.21 14.60 4.69
CA ARG A 86 -13.36 15.04 3.57
C ARG A 86 -14.00 14.75 2.23
N GLU A 87 -13.52 15.43 1.20
CA GLU A 87 -13.86 15.07 -0.18
C GLU A 87 -13.38 13.65 -0.53
N PRO A 88 -14.12 12.93 -1.41
CA PRO A 88 -13.82 11.55 -1.75
C PRO A 88 -12.38 11.31 -2.20
N TYR A 89 -11.81 10.24 -1.70
CA TYR A 89 -10.50 9.76 -2.13
C TYR A 89 -10.65 8.82 -3.33
N ALA A 90 -10.26 9.28 -4.52
CA ALA A 90 -10.26 8.46 -5.73
C ALA A 90 -9.21 7.33 -5.69
N VAL A 91 -8.18 7.48 -4.85
CA VAL A 91 -7.13 6.48 -4.67
C VAL A 91 -6.92 6.20 -3.18
N LEU A 92 -6.85 4.91 -2.83
CA LEU A 92 -6.40 4.47 -1.51
C LEU A 92 -5.16 3.60 -1.66
N ILE A 93 -4.11 3.89 -0.86
CA ILE A 93 -2.99 2.99 -0.65
C ILE A 93 -3.01 2.49 0.79
N ASN A 94 -3.45 1.26 0.99
CA ASN A 94 -3.35 0.54 2.26
C ASN A 94 -1.94 0.00 2.42
N ASN A 95 -1.06 0.80 3.04
CA ASN A 95 0.34 0.43 3.24
C ASN A 95 0.71 0.22 4.72
N ALA A 96 -0.05 0.76 5.66
CA ALA A 96 0.24 0.54 7.08
C ALA A 96 0.32 -0.95 7.41
N GLY A 97 1.41 -1.36 8.06
CA GLY A 97 1.62 -2.77 8.39
C GLY A 97 2.87 -3.00 9.23
N THR A 98 2.94 -4.18 9.83
CA THR A 98 4.06 -4.61 10.67
C THR A 98 4.38 -6.08 10.44
N ASN A 99 5.57 -6.47 10.89
CA ASN A 99 6.03 -7.85 10.90
C ASN A 99 6.86 -8.08 12.18
N GLN A 100 6.57 -9.15 12.88
CA GLN A 100 7.29 -9.61 14.08
C GLN A 100 7.79 -11.03 13.83
N PRO A 101 9.08 -11.20 13.49
CA PRO A 101 9.65 -12.52 13.21
C PRO A 101 9.75 -13.37 14.48
N VAL A 102 8.94 -14.42 14.55
CA VAL A 102 8.91 -15.39 15.69
C VAL A 102 8.65 -16.78 15.14
N THR A 103 9.24 -17.83 15.73
CA THR A 103 8.97 -19.21 15.33
C THR A 103 7.52 -19.57 15.63
N PHE A 104 6.93 -20.48 14.86
CA PHE A 104 5.53 -20.86 15.04
C PHE A 104 5.19 -21.29 16.47
N LEU A 105 6.12 -22.00 17.11
CA LEU A 105 5.92 -22.54 18.45
C LEU A 105 5.93 -21.47 19.56
N ASP A 106 6.51 -20.30 19.29
CA ASP A 106 6.72 -19.23 20.27
C ASP A 106 5.82 -18.01 20.03
N VAL A 107 4.95 -18.04 19.01
CA VAL A 107 4.02 -16.94 18.74
C VAL A 107 3.03 -16.81 19.89
N THR A 108 2.94 -15.62 20.47
CA THR A 108 1.92 -15.29 21.46
C THR A 108 0.63 -14.76 20.82
N GLU A 109 -0.49 -14.83 21.55
CA GLU A 109 -1.77 -14.26 21.10
C GLU A 109 -1.63 -12.75 20.84
N ASP A 110 -0.93 -12.02 21.71
CA ASP A 110 -0.69 -10.57 21.52
C ASP A 110 0.07 -10.25 20.22
N GLN A 111 1.04 -11.08 19.84
CA GLN A 111 1.77 -10.92 18.59
C GLN A 111 0.87 -11.22 17.39
N TYR A 112 0.04 -12.26 17.50
CA TYR A 112 -0.96 -12.58 16.48
C TYR A 112 -1.94 -11.43 16.31
N ASP A 113 -2.54 -10.94 17.38
CA ASP A 113 -3.52 -9.85 17.36
C ASP A 113 -2.92 -8.54 16.85
N THR A 114 -1.69 -8.21 17.27
CA THR A 114 -0.98 -7.02 16.78
C THR A 114 -0.84 -7.03 15.26
N ILE A 115 -0.40 -8.16 14.69
CA ILE A 115 -0.17 -8.28 13.24
C ILE A 115 -1.51 -8.29 12.49
N MET A 116 -2.48 -9.10 12.93
CA MET A 116 -3.76 -9.23 12.24
C MET A 116 -4.59 -7.96 12.34
N THR A 117 -4.59 -7.29 13.49
CA THR A 117 -5.29 -6.03 13.67
C THR A 117 -4.77 -4.94 12.74
N LEU A 118 -3.45 -4.78 12.67
CA LEU A 118 -2.86 -3.73 11.82
C LEU A 118 -2.91 -4.10 10.33
N ASN A 119 -2.45 -5.31 9.98
CA ASN A 119 -2.26 -5.68 8.58
C ASN A 119 -3.57 -6.03 7.86
N VAL A 120 -4.57 -6.55 8.59
CA VAL A 120 -5.81 -7.05 7.97
C VAL A 120 -7.01 -6.19 8.38
N ARG A 121 -7.31 -6.14 9.68
CA ARG A 121 -8.52 -5.46 10.17
C ARG A 121 -8.51 -3.97 9.82
N ALA A 122 -7.43 -3.26 10.11
CA ALA A 122 -7.33 -1.84 9.81
C ALA A 122 -7.45 -1.58 8.30
N ALA A 123 -6.70 -2.32 7.47
CA ALA A 123 -6.75 -2.19 6.01
C ALA A 123 -8.16 -2.45 5.45
N TYR A 124 -8.89 -3.45 5.99
CA TYR A 124 -10.26 -3.75 5.60
C TYR A 124 -11.19 -2.57 5.84
N PHE A 125 -11.20 -2.00 7.06
CA PHE A 125 -12.13 -0.94 7.43
C PHE A 125 -11.79 0.42 6.82
N VAL A 126 -10.51 0.70 6.55
CA VAL A 126 -10.12 1.88 5.77
C VAL A 126 -10.60 1.74 4.32
N ALA A 127 -10.39 0.57 3.69
CA ALA A 127 -10.90 0.31 2.35
C ALA A 127 -12.42 0.44 2.28
N GLN A 128 -13.14 -0.09 3.28
CA GLN A 128 -14.59 0.02 3.37
C GLN A 128 -15.05 1.48 3.46
N ALA A 129 -14.42 2.29 4.31
CA ALA A 129 -14.77 3.70 4.48
C ALA A 129 -14.57 4.50 3.17
N VAL A 130 -13.45 4.30 2.49
CA VAL A 130 -13.18 4.95 1.19
C VAL A 130 -14.14 4.46 0.12
N ALA A 131 -14.42 3.15 0.04
CA ALA A 131 -15.36 2.61 -0.94
C ALA A 131 -16.78 3.14 -0.70
N GLN A 132 -17.24 3.20 0.55
CA GLN A 132 -18.56 3.77 0.90
C GLN A 132 -18.70 5.23 0.45
N GLN A 133 -17.63 6.03 0.65
CA GLN A 133 -17.60 7.43 0.22
C GLN A 133 -17.66 7.55 -1.31
N LEU A 134 -16.90 6.73 -2.04
CA LEU A 134 -16.90 6.72 -3.51
C LEU A 134 -18.27 6.30 -4.06
N VAL A 135 -18.86 5.23 -3.53
CA VAL A 135 -20.18 4.74 -3.95
C VAL A 135 -21.26 5.78 -3.69
N ALA A 136 -21.25 6.41 -2.51
CA ALA A 136 -22.22 7.47 -2.17
C ALA A 136 -22.09 8.69 -3.09
N ALA A 137 -20.87 9.00 -3.55
CA ALA A 137 -20.62 10.10 -4.47
C ALA A 137 -20.80 9.72 -5.96
N GLY A 138 -21.07 8.47 -6.29
CA GLY A 138 -21.14 7.99 -7.68
C GLY A 138 -19.82 8.06 -8.44
N LEU A 139 -18.68 7.96 -7.72
CA LEU A 139 -17.33 8.10 -8.28
C LEU A 139 -16.64 6.74 -8.39
N SER A 140 -15.87 6.58 -9.45
CA SER A 140 -14.92 5.45 -9.59
C SER A 140 -13.66 5.67 -8.76
N GLY A 141 -12.86 4.60 -8.55
CA GLY A 141 -11.64 4.70 -7.78
C GLY A 141 -10.68 3.53 -7.93
N SER A 142 -9.56 3.60 -7.22
CA SER A 142 -8.56 2.54 -7.15
C SER A 142 -8.09 2.32 -5.71
N ILE A 143 -8.23 1.10 -5.22
CA ILE A 143 -7.73 0.66 -3.91
C ILE A 143 -6.51 -0.23 -4.16
N ILE A 144 -5.38 0.13 -3.59
CA ILE A 144 -4.10 -0.57 -3.71
C ILE A 144 -3.70 -1.07 -2.33
N ASN A 145 -3.76 -2.37 -2.13
CA ASN A 145 -3.33 -3.00 -0.88
C ASN A 145 -1.85 -3.40 -1.01
N VAL A 146 -0.98 -2.85 -0.16
CA VAL A 146 0.43 -3.25 -0.11
C VAL A 146 0.54 -4.58 0.63
N SER A 147 0.60 -5.65 -0.15
CA SER A 147 0.79 -7.02 0.31
C SER A 147 2.28 -7.36 0.47
N SER A 148 2.69 -8.50 0.01
CA SER A 148 4.07 -8.99 0.01
C SER A 148 4.16 -10.19 -0.93
N GLN A 149 5.36 -10.51 -1.44
CA GLN A 149 5.61 -11.84 -2.02
C GLN A 149 5.23 -12.97 -1.02
N MET A 150 5.25 -12.70 0.31
CA MET A 150 4.79 -13.65 1.34
C MET A 150 3.26 -13.82 1.40
N GLY A 151 2.50 -13.13 0.57
CA GLY A 151 1.11 -13.44 0.25
C GLY A 151 0.97 -14.53 -0.82
N HIS A 152 2.09 -15.06 -1.35
CA HIS A 152 2.15 -16.09 -2.39
C HIS A 152 3.03 -17.27 -2.01
N VAL A 153 3.96 -17.08 -1.06
CA VAL A 153 4.88 -18.11 -0.56
C VAL A 153 4.98 -18.08 0.96
N GLY A 154 5.44 -19.17 1.55
CA GLY A 154 5.76 -19.24 2.98
C GLY A 154 7.17 -18.75 3.28
N ALA A 155 7.41 -18.37 4.55
CA ALA A 155 8.73 -18.03 5.04
C ALA A 155 8.89 -18.45 6.50
N ALA A 156 10.09 -18.92 6.87
CA ALA A 156 10.42 -19.28 8.23
C ALA A 156 10.24 -18.08 9.18
N THR A 157 9.76 -18.33 10.38
CA THR A 157 9.50 -17.33 11.43
C THR A 157 8.50 -16.22 11.03
N ARG A 158 7.60 -16.50 10.09
CA ARG A 158 6.68 -15.51 9.50
C ARG A 158 5.25 -16.01 9.41
N THR A 159 4.86 -17.00 10.23
CA THR A 159 3.54 -17.65 10.07
C THR A 159 2.39 -16.67 10.13
N VAL A 160 2.34 -15.78 11.14
CA VAL A 160 1.27 -14.79 11.27
C VAL A 160 1.36 -13.72 10.18
N TYR A 161 2.57 -13.28 9.84
CA TYR A 161 2.76 -12.31 8.76
C TYR A 161 2.32 -12.88 7.40
N CYS A 162 2.72 -14.10 7.05
CA CYS A 162 2.24 -14.79 5.86
C CYS A 162 0.71 -14.90 5.88
N ALA A 163 0.12 -15.37 6.99
CA ALA A 163 -1.33 -15.45 7.13
C ALA A 163 -2.01 -14.09 6.86
N SER A 164 -1.47 -13.00 7.41
CA SER A 164 -2.01 -11.65 7.18
C SER A 164 -1.91 -11.21 5.71
N LYS A 165 -0.84 -11.58 5.00
CA LYS A 165 -0.66 -11.21 3.59
C LYS A 165 -1.49 -12.10 2.65
N TRP A 166 -1.65 -13.38 2.96
CA TRP A 166 -2.61 -14.25 2.28
C TRP A 166 -4.06 -13.79 2.49
N ALA A 167 -4.41 -13.33 3.70
CA ALA A 167 -5.72 -12.71 3.96
C ALA A 167 -5.93 -11.45 3.10
N MET A 168 -4.89 -10.63 2.93
CA MET A 168 -4.93 -9.43 2.08
C MET A 168 -5.16 -9.79 0.60
N GLU A 169 -4.54 -10.86 0.09
CA GLU A 169 -4.78 -11.36 -1.27
C GLU A 169 -6.24 -11.83 -1.44
N GLY A 170 -6.74 -12.58 -0.47
CA GLY A 170 -8.13 -13.07 -0.49
C GLY A 170 -9.15 -11.94 -0.44
N MET A 171 -8.98 -10.98 0.51
CA MET A 171 -9.91 -9.84 0.63
C MET A 171 -9.86 -8.93 -0.59
N THR A 172 -8.69 -8.75 -1.22
CA THR A 172 -8.55 -7.94 -2.44
C THR A 172 -9.39 -8.50 -3.58
N ARG A 173 -9.36 -9.83 -3.79
CA ARG A 173 -10.16 -10.48 -4.83
C ARG A 173 -11.66 -10.36 -4.56
N ALA A 174 -12.09 -10.57 -3.32
CA ALA A 174 -13.50 -10.43 -2.95
C ALA A 174 -13.98 -8.98 -3.08
N MET A 175 -13.21 -8.01 -2.57
CA MET A 175 -13.53 -6.58 -2.73
C MET A 175 -13.60 -6.16 -4.21
N ALA A 176 -12.73 -6.72 -5.07
CA ALA A 176 -12.75 -6.42 -6.50
C ALA A 176 -14.06 -6.86 -7.17
N VAL A 177 -14.60 -8.02 -6.77
CA VAL A 177 -15.90 -8.52 -7.26
C VAL A 177 -17.04 -7.62 -6.79
N ASP A 178 -17.06 -7.28 -5.49
CA ASP A 178 -18.13 -6.49 -4.89
C ASP A 178 -18.14 -5.03 -5.42
N LEU A 179 -16.97 -4.47 -5.70
CA LEU A 179 -16.81 -3.05 -6.03
C LEU A 179 -16.75 -2.77 -7.55
N ALA A 180 -16.56 -3.80 -8.39
CA ALA A 180 -16.54 -3.65 -9.85
C ALA A 180 -17.80 -2.97 -10.42
N PRO A 181 -19.05 -3.28 -9.97
CA PRO A 181 -20.25 -2.59 -10.44
C PRO A 181 -20.26 -1.08 -10.18
N HIS A 182 -19.42 -0.61 -9.24
CA HIS A 182 -19.26 0.80 -8.91
C HIS A 182 -18.05 1.45 -9.59
N GLY A 183 -17.36 0.74 -10.50
CA GLY A 183 -16.17 1.25 -11.18
C GLY A 183 -14.96 1.41 -10.26
N ILE A 184 -14.93 0.74 -9.11
CA ILE A 184 -13.81 0.78 -8.15
C ILE A 184 -12.95 -0.47 -8.36
N ARG A 185 -11.68 -0.27 -8.68
CA ARG A 185 -10.70 -1.35 -8.87
C ARG A 185 -9.98 -1.62 -7.54
N VAL A 186 -9.67 -2.89 -7.28
CA VAL A 186 -8.93 -3.29 -6.08
C VAL A 186 -7.83 -4.27 -6.47
N ASN A 187 -6.57 -3.93 -6.18
CA ASN A 187 -5.42 -4.76 -6.52
C ASN A 187 -4.42 -4.81 -5.37
N THR A 188 -3.53 -5.79 -5.38
CA THR A 188 -2.38 -5.80 -4.48
C THR A 188 -1.10 -5.40 -5.20
N LEU A 189 -0.20 -4.75 -4.46
CA LEU A 189 1.21 -4.62 -4.82
C LEU A 189 2.02 -5.48 -3.85
N CYS A 190 2.84 -6.39 -4.38
CA CYS A 190 3.52 -7.45 -3.62
C CYS A 190 5.04 -7.31 -3.72
N PRO A 191 5.66 -6.43 -2.92
CA PRO A 191 7.10 -6.28 -2.91
C PRO A 191 7.79 -7.42 -2.16
N THR A 192 9.08 -7.63 -2.46
CA THR A 192 10.04 -8.35 -1.62
C THR A 192 10.65 -7.43 -0.56
N PHE A 193 11.85 -7.76 -0.07
CA PHE A 193 12.59 -6.90 0.85
C PHE A 193 13.06 -5.62 0.15
N VAL A 194 12.47 -4.50 0.58
CA VAL A 194 12.79 -3.14 0.12
C VAL A 194 13.56 -2.41 1.23
N GLU A 195 14.61 -1.69 0.88
CA GLU A 195 15.41 -0.89 1.82
C GLU A 195 14.60 0.24 2.43
N THR A 196 14.01 -0.05 3.58
CA THR A 196 13.23 0.87 4.42
C THR A 196 13.78 0.86 5.84
N PRO A 197 13.45 1.84 6.69
CA PRO A 197 13.84 1.80 8.10
C PRO A 197 13.42 0.51 8.82
N LEU A 198 12.26 -0.07 8.47
CA LEU A 198 11.79 -1.34 9.01
C LEU A 198 12.67 -2.52 8.54
N ALA A 199 12.95 -2.60 7.25
CA ALA A 199 13.75 -3.69 6.67
C ALA A 199 15.21 -3.65 7.14
N ARG A 200 15.81 -2.45 7.29
CA ARG A 200 17.20 -2.30 7.76
C ARG A 200 17.45 -2.94 9.10
N ARG A 201 16.48 -2.87 10.03
CA ARG A 201 16.59 -3.52 11.35
C ARG A 201 16.68 -5.04 11.23
N MET A 202 15.90 -5.65 10.34
CA MET A 202 15.92 -7.09 10.11
C MET A 202 17.16 -7.52 9.33
N LEU A 203 17.58 -6.74 8.36
CA LEU A 203 18.73 -7.00 7.48
C LEU A 203 20.09 -6.65 8.12
N ALA A 204 20.12 -6.14 9.35
CA ALA A 204 21.34 -5.94 10.12
C ALA A 204 22.04 -7.26 10.48
N ASN A 205 21.31 -8.39 10.48
CA ASN A 205 21.90 -9.72 10.59
C ASN A 205 22.43 -10.15 9.22
N GLU A 206 23.77 -10.20 9.07
CA GLU A 206 24.45 -10.52 7.82
C GLU A 206 24.08 -11.91 7.25
N LYS A 207 23.90 -12.92 8.11
CA LYS A 207 23.46 -14.25 7.69
C LYS A 207 22.09 -14.19 7.04
N PHE A 208 21.15 -13.56 7.73
CA PHE A 208 19.78 -13.37 7.20
C PHE A 208 19.78 -12.54 5.91
N ARG A 209 20.58 -11.47 5.86
CA ARG A 209 20.73 -10.64 4.66
C ARG A 209 21.23 -11.46 3.47
N SER A 210 22.24 -12.30 3.68
CA SER A 210 22.77 -13.20 2.65
C SER A 210 21.71 -14.19 2.17
N GLU A 211 20.97 -14.82 3.10
CA GLU A 211 19.86 -15.73 2.77
C GLU A 211 18.75 -15.04 1.95
N VAL A 212 18.42 -13.80 2.26
CA VAL A 212 17.46 -13.00 1.49
C VAL A 212 17.98 -12.76 0.07
N LEU A 213 19.24 -12.37 -0.07
CA LEU A 213 19.84 -12.06 -1.38
C LEU A 213 19.91 -13.28 -2.30
N THR A 214 20.12 -14.50 -1.76
CA THR A 214 20.13 -15.72 -2.60
C THR A 214 18.75 -16.03 -3.21
N LYS A 215 17.67 -15.53 -2.59
CA LYS A 215 16.31 -15.74 -3.10
C LYS A 215 15.89 -14.69 -4.12
N ILE A 216 16.46 -13.49 -4.08
CA ILE A 216 16.16 -12.43 -5.05
C ILE A 216 17.01 -12.64 -6.29
N LYS A 217 16.43 -13.12 -7.38
CA LYS A 217 17.18 -13.48 -8.62
C LYS A 217 17.92 -12.30 -9.24
N LEU A 218 17.41 -11.08 -9.09
CA LEU A 218 18.12 -9.87 -9.51
C LEU A 218 19.32 -9.50 -8.61
N GLY A 219 19.62 -10.28 -7.54
CA GLY A 219 20.81 -10.19 -6.71
C GLY A 219 20.92 -8.93 -5.84
N ARG A 220 19.87 -8.16 -5.70
CA ARG A 220 19.83 -6.95 -4.87
C ARG A 220 18.51 -6.80 -4.12
N LEU A 221 18.55 -6.07 -3.01
CA LEU A 221 17.34 -5.61 -2.35
C LEU A 221 16.59 -4.63 -3.24
N GLY A 222 15.26 -4.57 -3.07
CA GLY A 222 14.45 -3.52 -3.67
C GLY A 222 14.78 -2.15 -3.07
N GLN A 223 14.69 -1.12 -3.88
CA GLN A 223 14.64 0.27 -3.44
C GLN A 223 13.19 0.76 -3.46
N VAL A 224 12.83 1.76 -2.66
CA VAL A 224 11.46 2.31 -2.70
C VAL A 224 11.09 2.82 -4.09
N GLY A 225 12.07 3.32 -4.85
CA GLY A 225 11.90 3.76 -6.23
C GLY A 225 11.50 2.65 -7.21
N ASP A 226 11.85 1.38 -6.93
CA ASP A 226 11.43 0.25 -7.78
C ASP A 226 9.90 0.04 -7.77
N LEU A 227 9.19 0.57 -6.76
CA LEU A 227 7.75 0.42 -6.59
C LEU A 227 6.93 1.61 -7.09
N THR A 228 7.55 2.79 -7.25
CA THR A 228 6.84 4.05 -7.51
C THR A 228 6.04 4.02 -8.79
N GLY A 229 6.61 3.47 -9.88
CA GLY A 229 5.92 3.32 -11.16
C GLY A 229 4.68 2.44 -11.08
N ALA A 230 4.72 1.38 -10.26
CA ALA A 230 3.59 0.50 -10.04
C ALA A 230 2.45 1.20 -9.28
N PHE A 231 2.75 2.02 -8.28
CA PHE A 231 1.74 2.82 -7.60
C PHE A 231 1.03 3.78 -8.56
N VAL A 232 1.79 4.50 -9.39
CA VAL A 232 1.21 5.41 -10.39
C VAL A 232 0.38 4.65 -11.42
N TYR A 233 0.86 3.51 -11.92
CA TYR A 233 0.12 2.66 -12.85
C TYR A 233 -1.21 2.20 -12.23
N LEU A 234 -1.18 1.62 -11.04
CA LEU A 234 -2.38 1.09 -10.37
C LEU A 234 -3.38 2.20 -9.98
N ALA A 235 -2.89 3.41 -9.65
CA ALA A 235 -3.72 4.57 -9.29
C ALA A 235 -4.37 5.24 -10.50
N SER A 236 -3.77 5.12 -11.69
CA SER A 236 -4.16 5.82 -12.90
C SER A 236 -5.11 5.02 -13.80
N ASP A 237 -5.63 5.68 -14.83
CA ASP A 237 -6.48 5.08 -15.84
C ASP A 237 -5.69 4.14 -16.78
N ALA A 238 -4.36 4.16 -16.74
CA ALA A 238 -3.50 3.20 -17.44
C ALA A 238 -3.76 1.75 -17.04
N SER A 239 -4.31 1.52 -15.83
CA SER A 239 -4.69 0.19 -15.32
C SER A 239 -6.22 -0.02 -15.28
N SER A 240 -6.99 0.64 -16.14
CA SER A 240 -8.46 0.67 -16.09
C SER A 240 -9.14 -0.71 -16.17
N LEU A 241 -8.50 -1.72 -16.78
CA LEU A 241 -9.01 -3.09 -16.85
C LEU A 241 -8.41 -4.04 -15.78
N MET A 242 -7.57 -3.51 -14.87
CA MET A 242 -6.87 -4.31 -13.88
C MET A 242 -7.57 -4.24 -12.52
N THR A 243 -8.22 -5.34 -12.11
CA THR A 243 -8.84 -5.48 -10.78
C THR A 243 -8.78 -6.94 -10.30
N GLY A 244 -8.74 -7.16 -8.98
CA GLY A 244 -8.71 -8.47 -8.35
C GLY A 244 -7.39 -9.23 -8.53
N THR A 245 -6.29 -8.55 -8.88
CA THR A 245 -5.02 -9.19 -9.21
C THR A 245 -3.86 -8.69 -8.36
N SER A 246 -2.75 -9.40 -8.43
CA SER A 246 -1.52 -9.13 -7.68
C SER A 246 -0.43 -8.66 -8.63
N MET A 247 0.14 -7.48 -8.36
CA MET A 247 1.34 -7.00 -9.05
C MET A 247 2.57 -7.33 -8.18
N ILE A 248 3.27 -8.39 -8.55
CA ILE A 248 4.45 -8.86 -7.82
C ILE A 248 5.68 -8.13 -8.33
N ILE A 249 6.41 -7.47 -7.41
CA ILE A 249 7.68 -6.78 -7.68
C ILE A 249 8.69 -7.26 -6.66
N ASP A 250 9.27 -8.41 -6.92
CA ASP A 250 10.06 -9.17 -5.94
C ASP A 250 11.47 -9.57 -6.43
N GLY A 251 11.88 -9.07 -7.58
CA GLY A 251 13.17 -9.39 -8.17
C GLY A 251 13.33 -10.87 -8.54
N GLY A 252 12.22 -11.58 -8.78
CA GLY A 252 12.19 -12.99 -9.14
C GLY A 252 12.21 -13.94 -7.94
N TRP A 253 11.92 -13.47 -6.73
CA TRP A 253 11.84 -14.35 -5.55
C TRP A 253 10.84 -15.48 -5.71
N THR A 254 9.66 -15.20 -6.26
CA THR A 254 8.56 -16.17 -6.43
C THR A 254 8.55 -16.84 -7.79
N ALA A 255 9.59 -16.67 -8.61
CA ALA A 255 9.65 -17.26 -9.95
C ALA A 255 10.03 -18.74 -9.94
N ASP A 256 10.57 -19.27 -8.82
CA ASP A 256 10.95 -20.68 -8.61
C ASP A 256 10.69 -21.16 -7.17
#